data_f69f1c47efe1c78460e5d68bfd4dea0f
#
_entry.id   f69f1c47efe1c78460e5d68bfd4dea0f
#
_cell.length_a   1.000
_cell.length_b   1.000
_cell.length_c   1.000
_cell.angle_alpha   90.00
_cell.angle_beta   90.00
_cell.angle_gamma   90.00
#
_symmetry.space_group_name_H-M   'P 1'
#
loop_
_entity.id
_entity.type
_entity.pdbx_description
1 polymer ?
#
loop_
_entity_poly.entity_id
_entity_poly.type
_entity_poly.pdbx_seq_one_letter_code
_entity_poly.pdbx_strand_id
1 'polypeptide(L)'
;MSTHNSKFLNLAKSFPFLRKIYFFYNIYIRNYKFLFKSSQFNEDKKILELFDKSHKGVYLDIGCYHPTRVNNTLSLYRKGWRGMNIDLNQLTIDMFNYARPGDINICAAISNKEIKKKLYYLGDLDPKNTLDLKHKSWLKTTFNISNKDIKTR
;
A
#
# COMPACT_ATOMS: atom_id res chain seq x y z
N MET A 1 13.79 -1.76 11.72
CA MET A 1 12.52 -2.53 11.75
C MET A 1 12.84 -4.02 11.74
N SER A 2 12.34 -4.77 12.71
CA SER A 2 12.92 -6.01 13.18
C SER A 2 12.90 -7.17 12.18
N THR A 3 13.99 -7.92 12.15
CA THR A 3 14.23 -9.19 11.44
C THR A 3 13.17 -10.28 11.72
N HIS A 4 12.42 -10.15 12.81
CA HIS A 4 11.35 -11.09 13.20
C HIS A 4 10.16 -11.09 12.24
N ASN A 5 9.84 -9.92 11.64
CA ASN A 5 8.71 -9.78 10.74
C ASN A 5 8.96 -10.42 9.36
N SER A 6 10.23 -10.49 8.94
CA SER A 6 10.61 -11.09 7.65
C SER A 6 10.51 -12.62 7.66
N LYS A 7 10.84 -13.27 8.79
CA LYS A 7 10.74 -14.74 8.91
C LYS A 7 9.29 -15.21 8.89
N PHE A 8 8.42 -14.53 9.66
CA PHE A 8 6.99 -14.85 9.66
C PHE A 8 6.34 -14.59 8.30
N LEU A 9 6.71 -13.50 7.62
CA LEU A 9 6.23 -13.21 6.27
C LEU A 9 6.66 -14.29 5.27
N ASN A 10 7.89 -14.79 5.34
CA ASN A 10 8.36 -15.86 4.47
C ASN A 10 7.60 -17.17 4.71
N LEU A 11 7.32 -17.51 5.96
CA LEU A 11 6.49 -18.65 6.30
C LEU A 11 5.04 -18.46 5.83
N ALA A 12 4.48 -17.27 6.00
CA ALA A 12 3.13 -16.92 5.56
C ALA A 12 2.98 -16.96 4.03
N LYS A 13 4.06 -16.74 3.25
CA LYS A 13 4.03 -16.91 1.80
C LYS A 13 3.82 -18.35 1.37
N SER A 14 4.30 -19.32 2.15
CA SER A 14 4.21 -20.75 1.84
C SER A 14 2.87 -21.40 2.26
N PHE A 15 2.16 -20.80 3.21
CA PHE A 15 0.93 -21.37 3.76
C PHE A 15 -0.25 -20.38 3.69
N PRO A 16 -1.31 -20.67 2.92
CA PRO A 16 -2.45 -19.75 2.73
C PRO A 16 -3.13 -19.32 4.03
N PHE A 17 -3.23 -20.22 5.01
CA PHE A 17 -3.83 -19.93 6.30
C PHE A 17 -2.99 -18.93 7.12
N LEU A 18 -1.68 -19.14 7.20
CA LEU A 18 -0.77 -18.22 7.89
C LEU A 18 -0.74 -16.84 7.21
N ARG A 19 -0.92 -16.82 5.88
CA ARG A 19 -1.02 -15.58 5.11
C ARG A 19 -2.26 -14.76 5.50
N LYS A 20 -3.41 -15.39 5.70
CA LYS A 20 -4.62 -14.71 6.20
C LYS A 20 -4.42 -14.14 7.62
N ILE A 21 -3.78 -14.90 8.51
CA ILE A 21 -3.42 -14.43 9.86
C ILE A 21 -2.48 -13.22 9.79
N TYR A 22 -1.45 -13.30 8.93
CA TYR A 22 -0.54 -12.19 8.71
C TYR A 22 -1.26 -10.93 8.21
N PHE A 23 -2.19 -11.06 7.26
CA PHE A 23 -2.98 -9.93 6.74
C PHE A 23 -3.86 -9.34 7.83
N PHE A 24 -4.61 -10.18 8.55
CA PHE A 24 -5.45 -9.73 9.66
C PHE A 24 -4.62 -8.94 10.69
N TYR A 25 -3.52 -9.51 11.14
CA TYR A 25 -2.63 -8.85 12.10
C TYR A 25 -2.11 -7.50 11.58
N ASN A 26 -1.57 -7.45 10.36
CA ASN A 26 -0.98 -6.22 9.81
C ASN A 26 -2.03 -5.13 9.53
N ILE A 27 -3.20 -5.51 9.05
CA ILE A 27 -4.25 -4.55 8.67
C ILE A 27 -4.97 -4.01 9.91
N TYR A 28 -5.38 -4.89 10.83
CA TYR A 28 -6.32 -4.55 11.88
C TYR A 28 -5.69 -4.40 13.26
N ILE A 29 -4.62 -5.15 13.58
CA ILE A 29 -3.99 -5.11 14.90
C ILE A 29 -2.81 -4.16 14.92
N ARG A 30 -1.79 -4.42 14.11
CA ARG A 30 -0.56 -3.62 14.08
C ARG A 30 -0.81 -2.16 13.70
N ASN A 31 -1.72 -1.93 12.80
CA ASN A 31 -2.06 -0.62 12.26
C ASN A 31 -3.43 -0.10 12.76
N TYR A 32 -3.92 -0.58 13.91
CA TYR A 32 -5.26 -0.26 14.42
C TYR A 32 -5.57 1.24 14.48
N LYS A 33 -4.58 2.09 14.78
CA LYS A 33 -4.73 3.56 14.83
C LYS A 33 -5.18 4.14 13.48
N PHE A 34 -4.73 3.55 12.38
CA PHE A 34 -5.09 3.99 11.04
C PHE A 34 -6.49 3.55 10.61
N LEU A 35 -7.14 2.70 11.38
CA LEU A 35 -8.57 2.41 11.17
C LEU A 35 -9.46 3.62 11.46
N PHE A 36 -9.00 4.54 12.31
CA PHE A 36 -9.72 5.75 12.71
C PHE A 36 -9.24 7.01 11.99
N LYS A 37 -7.97 7.03 11.60
CA LYS A 37 -7.36 8.11 10.84
C LYS A 37 -6.45 7.52 9.76
N SER A 38 -7.04 7.20 8.61
CA SER A 38 -6.34 6.48 7.53
C SER A 38 -5.47 7.40 6.69
N SER A 39 -5.95 8.58 6.34
CA SER A 39 -5.22 9.55 5.51
C SER A 39 -4.16 10.33 6.30
N GLN A 40 -3.17 10.88 5.61
CA GLN A 40 -2.06 11.60 6.22
C GLN A 40 -2.46 13.01 6.65
N PHE A 41 -3.19 13.74 5.79
CA PHE A 41 -3.58 15.14 5.99
C PHE A 41 -5.10 15.36 5.92
N ASN A 42 -5.90 14.33 6.24
CA ASN A 42 -7.38 14.32 6.17
C ASN A 42 -7.92 14.51 4.73
N GLU A 43 -7.18 14.05 3.72
CA GLU A 43 -7.57 14.13 2.31
C GLU A 43 -8.89 13.40 2.06
N ASP A 44 -9.08 12.25 2.67
CA ASP A 44 -10.30 11.45 2.62
C ASP A 44 -11.53 12.21 3.12
N LYS A 45 -11.39 13.00 4.18
CA LYS A 45 -12.49 13.84 4.70
C LYS A 45 -12.82 14.96 3.72
N LYS A 46 -11.80 15.66 3.21
CA LYS A 46 -11.98 16.73 2.23
C LYS A 46 -12.70 16.25 0.97
N ILE A 47 -12.33 15.05 0.49
CA ILE A 47 -13.02 14.45 -0.66
C ILE A 47 -14.49 14.22 -0.32
N LEU A 48 -14.78 13.65 0.85
CA LEU A 48 -16.17 13.36 1.26
C LEU A 48 -17.02 14.60 1.47
N GLU A 49 -16.42 15.75 1.81
CA GLU A 49 -17.12 17.03 1.96
C GLU A 49 -17.58 17.62 0.61
N LEU A 50 -16.98 17.17 -0.51
CA LEU A 50 -17.36 17.61 -1.87
C LEU A 50 -18.63 16.90 -2.41
N PHE A 51 -19.11 15.89 -1.71
CA PHE A 51 -20.23 15.07 -2.17
C PHE A 51 -21.31 14.95 -1.10
N ASP A 52 -22.54 14.72 -1.54
CA ASP A 52 -23.64 14.43 -0.64
C ASP A 52 -23.39 13.18 0.20
N LYS A 53 -23.91 13.14 1.43
CA LYS A 53 -23.68 12.03 2.37
C LYS A 53 -24.10 10.67 1.83
N SER A 54 -25.11 10.63 0.96
CA SER A 54 -25.62 9.42 0.31
C SER A 54 -24.84 9.02 -0.94
N HIS A 55 -23.99 9.91 -1.47
CA HIS A 55 -23.24 9.68 -2.70
C HIS A 55 -22.28 8.50 -2.56
N LYS A 56 -22.33 7.61 -3.56
CA LYS A 56 -21.42 6.46 -3.71
C LYS A 56 -20.72 6.59 -5.04
N GLY A 57 -19.50 7.04 -5.02
CA GLY A 57 -18.71 7.23 -6.23
C GLY A 57 -17.75 6.07 -6.51
N VAL A 58 -16.90 6.31 -7.50
CA VAL A 58 -15.78 5.44 -7.84
C VAL A 58 -14.46 6.18 -7.62
N TYR A 59 -13.37 5.45 -7.31
CA TYR A 59 -12.04 6.01 -7.14
C TYR A 59 -10.98 5.19 -7.86
N LEU A 60 -9.86 5.86 -8.17
CA LEU A 60 -8.63 5.25 -8.67
C LEU A 60 -7.49 5.64 -7.72
N ASP A 61 -6.86 4.65 -7.09
CA ASP A 61 -5.77 4.80 -6.13
C ASP A 61 -4.49 4.21 -6.73
N ILE A 62 -3.59 5.08 -7.21
CA ILE A 62 -2.31 4.69 -7.82
C ILE A 62 -1.20 4.83 -6.80
N GLY A 63 -0.47 3.74 -6.52
CA GLY A 63 0.48 3.67 -5.42
C GLY A 63 -0.24 3.51 -4.08
N CYS A 64 -1.23 2.64 -4.04
CA CYS A 64 -2.18 2.51 -2.93
C CYS A 64 -1.56 2.01 -1.61
N TYR A 65 -0.34 1.51 -1.62
CA TYR A 65 0.53 1.17 -0.51
C TYR A 65 -0.05 0.19 0.52
N HIS A 66 -1.06 0.58 1.29
CA HIS A 66 -1.61 -0.22 2.38
C HIS A 66 -3.11 0.04 2.54
N PRO A 67 -3.97 -1.00 2.77
CA PRO A 67 -5.42 -0.82 2.77
C PRO A 67 -5.97 0.04 3.92
N THR A 68 -5.16 0.30 4.97
CA THR A 68 -5.59 1.11 6.11
C THR A 68 -4.61 2.23 6.47
N ARG A 69 -3.30 1.99 6.35
CA ARG A 69 -2.27 2.94 6.78
C ARG A 69 -1.93 3.91 5.65
N VAL A 70 -1.92 5.22 5.94
CA VAL A 70 -1.61 6.29 4.98
C VAL A 70 -2.39 6.07 3.68
N ASN A 71 -3.71 5.95 3.82
CA ASN A 71 -4.58 5.58 2.71
C ASN A 71 -5.76 6.56 2.61
N ASN A 72 -5.90 7.16 1.45
CA ASN A 72 -6.90 8.20 1.19
C ASN A 72 -8.27 7.66 0.80
N THR A 73 -8.36 6.36 0.48
CA THR A 73 -9.57 5.74 -0.04
C THR A 73 -10.30 4.83 0.96
N LEU A 74 -9.73 4.60 2.18
CA LEU A 74 -10.37 3.75 3.18
C LEU A 74 -11.72 4.30 3.62
N SER A 75 -11.80 5.59 3.91
CA SER A 75 -13.04 6.23 4.35
C SER A 75 -14.10 6.22 3.25
N LEU A 76 -13.69 6.36 1.99
CA LEU A 76 -14.56 6.24 0.82
C LEU A 76 -15.11 4.82 0.69
N TYR A 77 -14.23 3.81 0.75
CA TYR A 77 -14.62 2.40 0.70
C TYR A 77 -15.65 2.05 1.78
N ARG A 78 -15.42 2.51 3.02
CA ARG A 78 -16.34 2.28 4.16
C ARG A 78 -17.71 2.94 3.95
N LYS A 79 -17.75 4.05 3.24
CA LYS A 79 -19.00 4.71 2.84
C LYS A 79 -19.68 4.06 1.63
N GLY A 80 -19.16 2.96 1.15
CA GLY A 80 -19.75 2.17 0.06
C GLY A 80 -19.27 2.56 -1.34
N TRP A 81 -18.28 3.44 -1.46
CA TRP A 81 -17.59 3.67 -2.73
C TRP A 81 -16.82 2.41 -3.13
N ARG A 82 -16.57 2.27 -4.42
CA ARG A 82 -15.74 1.18 -4.96
C ARG A 82 -14.74 1.76 -5.92
N GLY A 83 -13.62 1.05 -6.11
CA GLY A 83 -12.60 1.58 -6.97
C GLY A 83 -11.56 0.58 -7.43
N MET A 84 -10.51 1.14 -8.00
CA MET A 84 -9.35 0.40 -8.46
C MET A 84 -8.14 0.83 -7.63
N ASN A 85 -7.45 -0.15 -7.05
CA ASN A 85 -6.21 0.05 -6.32
C ASN A 85 -5.06 -0.56 -7.12
N ILE A 86 -4.02 0.22 -7.39
CA ILE A 86 -2.87 -0.20 -8.19
C ILE A 86 -1.59 0.02 -7.40
N ASP A 87 -0.76 -1.01 -7.31
CA ASP A 87 0.56 -0.94 -6.68
C ASP A 87 1.54 -1.92 -7.35
N LEU A 88 2.82 -1.61 -7.28
CA LEU A 88 3.91 -2.47 -7.77
C LEU A 88 4.14 -3.70 -6.90
N ASN A 89 3.70 -3.65 -5.65
CA ASN A 89 3.99 -4.67 -4.66
C ASN A 89 2.83 -5.67 -4.59
N GLN A 90 3.08 -6.92 -5.01
CA GLN A 90 2.09 -7.99 -4.95
C GLN A 90 1.55 -8.21 -3.53
N LEU A 91 2.39 -8.08 -2.49
CA LEU A 91 1.92 -8.23 -1.11
C LEU A 91 0.90 -7.15 -0.72
N THR A 92 1.11 -5.90 -1.18
CA THR A 92 0.14 -4.82 -1.03
C THR A 92 -1.19 -5.20 -1.67
N ILE A 93 -1.16 -5.64 -2.92
CA ILE A 93 -2.39 -6.03 -3.65
C ILE A 93 -3.09 -7.21 -2.98
N ASP A 94 -2.37 -8.20 -2.49
CA ASP A 94 -2.94 -9.31 -1.74
C ASP A 94 -3.62 -8.86 -0.43
N MET A 95 -3.06 -7.85 0.24
CA MET A 95 -3.68 -7.25 1.42
C MET A 95 -4.97 -6.47 1.06
N PHE A 96 -4.98 -5.78 -0.10
CA PHE A 96 -6.19 -5.14 -0.61
C PHE A 96 -7.25 -6.17 -0.99
N ASN A 97 -6.91 -7.25 -1.66
CA ASN A 97 -7.84 -8.36 -1.96
C ASN A 97 -8.47 -8.96 -0.70
N TYR A 98 -7.69 -9.04 0.37
CA TYR A 98 -8.18 -9.50 1.67
C TYR A 98 -9.10 -8.49 2.35
N ALA A 99 -8.74 -7.22 2.36
CA ALA A 99 -9.43 -6.16 3.11
C ALA A 99 -10.59 -5.51 2.33
N ARG A 100 -10.50 -5.49 1.00
CA ARG A 100 -11.42 -4.80 0.09
C ARG A 100 -11.78 -5.68 -1.11
N PRO A 101 -12.47 -6.81 -0.87
CA PRO A 101 -12.81 -7.74 -1.96
C PRO A 101 -13.81 -7.16 -2.99
N GLY A 102 -14.44 -6.02 -2.68
CA GLY A 102 -15.33 -5.32 -3.62
C GLY A 102 -14.63 -4.35 -4.57
N ASP A 103 -13.31 -4.15 -4.41
CA ASP A 103 -12.50 -3.32 -5.30
C ASP A 103 -11.77 -4.16 -6.35
N ILE A 104 -11.33 -3.50 -7.43
CA ILE A 104 -10.41 -4.07 -8.41
C ILE A 104 -8.98 -3.77 -7.95
N ASN A 105 -8.18 -4.80 -7.65
CA ASN A 105 -6.83 -4.63 -7.11
C ASN A 105 -5.80 -5.20 -8.10
N ILE A 106 -4.91 -4.36 -8.61
CA ILE A 106 -4.00 -4.69 -9.71
C ILE A 106 -2.55 -4.48 -9.29
N CYS A 107 -1.72 -5.53 -9.46
CA CYS A 107 -0.27 -5.44 -9.30
C CYS A 107 0.35 -4.96 -10.62
N ALA A 108 0.58 -3.66 -10.73
CA ALA A 108 1.14 -3.07 -11.93
C ALA A 108 1.91 -1.78 -11.66
N ALA A 109 2.79 -1.43 -12.61
CA ALA A 109 3.36 -0.08 -12.76
C ALA A 109 2.51 0.73 -13.73
N ILE A 110 2.25 1.99 -13.41
CA ILE A 110 1.60 2.91 -14.33
C ILE A 110 2.68 3.74 -15.04
N SER A 111 2.63 3.77 -16.36
CA SER A 111 3.54 4.54 -17.21
C SER A 111 2.84 4.92 -18.51
N ASN A 112 3.29 6.00 -19.13
CA ASN A 112 2.83 6.42 -20.45
C ASN A 112 3.53 5.68 -21.60
N LYS A 113 4.47 4.79 -21.26
CA LYS A 113 5.21 3.97 -22.25
C LYS A 113 5.45 2.60 -21.65
N GLU A 114 5.44 1.57 -22.49
CA GLU A 114 5.91 0.24 -22.13
C GLU A 114 7.43 0.23 -22.01
N ILE A 115 7.94 0.20 -20.79
CA ILE A 115 9.36 0.25 -20.50
C ILE A 115 9.72 -0.68 -19.35
N LYS A 116 10.88 -1.34 -19.46
CA LYS A 116 11.48 -2.08 -18.35
C LYS A 116 12.17 -1.08 -17.41
N LYS A 117 11.73 -1.00 -16.16
CA LYS A 117 12.37 -0.17 -15.11
C LYS A 117 12.82 -1.05 -13.96
N LYS A 118 13.91 -0.63 -13.31
CA LYS A 118 14.38 -1.25 -12.06
C LYS A 118 13.58 -0.70 -10.89
N LEU A 119 13.01 -1.60 -10.09
CA LEU A 119 12.42 -1.25 -8.80
C LEU A 119 13.53 -1.15 -7.74
N TYR A 120 13.66 -0.02 -7.11
CA TYR A 120 14.51 0.19 -5.94
C TYR A 120 13.71 -0.15 -4.68
N TYR A 121 14.13 -1.22 -4.01
CA TYR A 121 13.34 -1.93 -3.03
C TYR A 121 14.04 -1.95 -1.67
N LEU A 122 13.37 -1.42 -0.65
CA LEU A 122 13.84 -1.36 0.74
C LEU A 122 13.20 -2.43 1.62
N GLY A 123 12.01 -2.85 1.28
CA GLY A 123 11.27 -3.89 2.02
C GLY A 123 9.87 -4.14 1.46
N ASP A 124 9.26 -5.25 1.87
CA ASP A 124 7.95 -5.69 1.33
C ASP A 124 6.80 -4.68 1.58
N LEU A 125 6.83 -3.92 2.63
CA LEU A 125 5.84 -2.89 2.95
C LEU A 125 6.53 -1.56 3.30
N ASP A 126 7.57 -1.20 2.54
CA ASP A 126 8.23 0.08 2.70
C ASP A 126 7.67 1.10 1.71
N PRO A 127 7.07 2.21 2.17
CA PRO A 127 6.50 3.23 1.30
C PRO A 127 7.54 3.97 0.45
N LYS A 128 8.83 3.75 0.73
CA LYS A 128 9.95 4.36 0.01
C LYS A 128 10.41 3.56 -1.21
N ASN A 129 9.76 2.41 -1.51
CA ASN A 129 10.03 1.68 -2.75
C ASN A 129 9.71 2.55 -3.95
N THR A 130 10.62 2.59 -4.95
CA THR A 130 10.47 3.54 -6.07
C THR A 130 11.08 3.00 -7.37
N LEU A 131 10.53 3.45 -8.50
CA LEU A 131 11.08 3.26 -9.84
C LEU A 131 11.95 4.45 -10.27
N ASP A 132 11.96 5.55 -9.51
CA ASP A 132 12.66 6.78 -9.86
C ASP A 132 14.07 6.81 -9.26
N LEU A 133 15.06 7.01 -10.13
CA LEU A 133 16.46 7.11 -9.75
C LEU A 133 16.75 8.39 -8.94
N LYS A 134 16.10 9.50 -9.26
CA LYS A 134 16.25 10.76 -8.52
C LYS A 134 15.69 10.61 -7.11
N HIS A 135 14.52 10.00 -6.98
CA HIS A 135 13.92 9.70 -5.68
C HIS A 135 14.81 8.74 -4.87
N LYS A 136 15.40 7.71 -5.49
CA LYS A 136 16.40 6.85 -4.84
C LYS A 136 17.58 7.66 -4.28
N SER A 137 18.12 8.61 -5.05
CA SER A 137 19.23 9.46 -4.61
C SER A 137 18.82 10.35 -3.45
N TRP A 138 17.66 10.96 -3.51
CA TRP A 138 17.08 11.75 -2.43
C TRP A 138 16.87 10.93 -1.14
N LEU A 139 16.37 9.70 -1.24
CA LEU A 139 16.20 8.80 -0.10
C LEU A 139 17.53 8.52 0.62
N LYS A 140 18.63 8.36 -0.13
CA LYS A 140 19.96 8.14 0.45
C LYS A 140 20.42 9.33 1.27
N THR A 141 20.29 10.53 0.73
CA THR A 141 20.74 11.76 1.40
C THR A 141 19.86 12.12 2.59
N THR A 142 18.54 12.00 2.45
CA THR A 142 17.58 12.43 3.47
C THR A 142 17.47 11.45 4.64
N PHE A 143 17.54 10.13 4.37
CA PHE A 143 17.35 9.09 5.38
C PHE A 143 18.64 8.31 5.72
N ASN A 144 19.78 8.73 5.18
CA ASN A 144 21.09 8.07 5.36
C ASN A 144 21.04 6.56 5.03
N ILE A 145 20.31 6.19 3.96
CA ILE A 145 20.12 4.80 3.53
C ILE A 145 21.33 4.36 2.73
N SER A 146 22.01 3.30 3.14
CA SER A 146 23.16 2.77 2.42
C SER A 146 22.78 2.07 1.12
N ASN A 147 23.75 1.96 0.18
CA ASN A 147 23.53 1.18 -1.06
C ASN A 147 23.22 -0.29 -0.80
N LYS A 148 23.73 -0.85 0.32
CA LYS A 148 23.50 -2.26 0.72
C LYS A 148 22.06 -2.53 1.13
N ASP A 149 21.34 -1.50 1.61
CA ASP A 149 19.96 -1.63 2.06
C ASP A 149 18.96 -1.56 0.91
N ILE A 150 19.37 -1.03 -0.25
CA ILE A 150 18.52 -0.90 -1.44
C ILE A 150 18.77 -2.07 -2.38
N LYS A 151 17.84 -3.00 -2.43
CA LYS A 151 17.82 -4.08 -3.41
C LYS A 151 17.23 -3.59 -4.74
N THR A 152 17.54 -4.28 -5.83
CA THR A 152 16.92 -4.05 -7.14
C THR A 152 16.17 -5.30 -7.59
N ARG A 153 14.98 -5.10 -8.13
CA ARG A 153 14.14 -6.14 -8.77
C ARG A 153 13.76 -5.72 -10.16
#